data_d51ccf3a54245bb2df3e51e444dacf8b
#
_entry.id   d51ccf3a54245bb2df3e51e444dacf8b
#
_cell.length_a   1.000
_cell.length_b   1.000
_cell.length_c   1.000
_cell.angle_alpha   90.00
_cell.angle_beta   90.00
_cell.angle_gamma   90.00
#
_symmetry.space_group_name_H-M   'P 1'
#
loop_
_entity.id
_entity.type
_entity.pdbx_description
1 polymer ?
#
loop_
_entity_poly.entity_id
_entity_poly.type
_entity_poly.pdbx_seq_one_letter_code
_entity_poly.pdbx_strand_id
1 'polypeptide(L)'
;TARHSLQAIWRIGLAGEKQKEMVIRHLAARFDNCVDEKHATLIRFDIIQGLRNLYDKVQDEAIKQLAFDLIEKEEDPKYQKKYAAVWK
;
A
#
# COMPACT_ATOMS: atom_id res chain seq x y z
N THR A 1 -7.92 -4.52 14.75
CA THR A 1 -8.24 -3.30 14.03
C THR A 1 -7.82 -3.38 12.56
N ALA A 2 -8.42 -2.54 11.72
CA ALA A 2 -8.10 -2.53 10.30
C ALA A 2 -6.62 -2.19 10.05
N ARG A 3 -6.05 -1.27 10.81
CA ARG A 3 -4.64 -0.90 10.67
C ARG A 3 -3.71 -2.07 10.99
N HIS A 4 -4.04 -2.81 12.05
CA HIS A 4 -3.22 -3.95 12.45
C HIS A 4 -3.20 -5.01 11.35
N SER A 5 -4.36 -5.30 10.76
CA SER A 5 -4.45 -6.24 9.63
C SER A 5 -3.63 -5.77 8.43
N LEU A 6 -3.71 -4.46 8.10
CA LEU A 6 -2.97 -3.90 6.96
C LEU A 6 -1.46 -3.96 7.18
N GLN A 7 -1.01 -3.79 8.40
CA GLN A 7 0.43 -3.86 8.71
C GLN A 7 0.99 -5.27 8.54
N ALA A 8 0.15 -6.29 8.60
CA ALA A 8 0.57 -7.68 8.49
C ALA A 8 0.27 -8.33 7.14
N ILE A 9 -0.70 -7.79 6.38
CA ILE A 9 -1.22 -8.46 5.19
C ILE A 9 -0.16 -8.65 4.10
N TRP A 10 0.82 -7.77 4.00
CA TRP A 10 1.86 -7.86 2.98
C TRP A 10 2.65 -9.17 3.09
N ARG A 11 2.71 -9.77 4.29
CA ARG A 11 3.41 -11.03 4.52
C ARG A 11 2.75 -12.19 3.77
N ILE A 12 1.44 -12.11 3.56
CA ILE A 12 0.71 -13.13 2.80
C ILE A 12 1.23 -13.17 1.36
N GLY A 13 1.59 -12.02 0.82
CA GLY A 13 2.14 -11.92 -0.53
C GLY A 13 3.48 -12.62 -0.72
N LEU A 14 4.16 -12.99 0.37
CA LEU A 14 5.41 -13.72 0.30
C LEU A 14 5.21 -15.23 0.08
N ALA A 15 3.98 -15.72 0.21
CA ALA A 15 3.67 -17.14 0.10
C ALA A 15 3.69 -17.65 -1.35
N GLY A 16 3.56 -16.77 -2.35
CA GLY A 16 3.60 -17.16 -3.76
C GLY A 16 3.06 -16.06 -4.66
N GLU A 17 3.14 -16.28 -5.99
CA GLU A 17 2.70 -15.30 -6.98
C GLU A 17 1.21 -14.97 -6.87
N LYS A 18 0.37 -15.98 -6.68
CA LYS A 18 -1.08 -15.77 -6.57
C LYS A 18 -1.41 -14.93 -5.34
N GLN A 19 -0.76 -15.24 -4.22
CA GLN A 19 -0.95 -14.52 -2.98
C GLN A 19 -0.45 -13.08 -3.12
N LYS A 20 0.68 -12.88 -3.78
CA LYS A 20 1.23 -11.55 -4.05
C LYS A 20 0.23 -10.70 -4.84
N GLU A 21 -0.29 -11.23 -5.93
CA GLU A 21 -1.27 -10.51 -6.74
C GLU A 21 -2.53 -10.18 -5.96
N MET A 22 -3.02 -11.12 -5.16
CA MET A 22 -4.21 -10.93 -4.34
C MET A 22 -3.99 -9.80 -3.33
N VAL A 23 -2.85 -9.78 -2.66
CA VAL A 23 -2.50 -8.75 -1.68
C VAL A 23 -2.42 -7.39 -2.36
N ILE A 24 -1.74 -7.30 -3.50
CA ILE A 24 -1.59 -6.06 -4.24
C ILE A 24 -2.97 -5.50 -4.63
N ARG A 25 -3.85 -6.34 -5.15
CA ARG A 25 -5.21 -5.93 -5.54
C ARG A 25 -6.01 -5.47 -4.34
N HIS A 26 -5.91 -6.20 -3.24
CA HIS A 26 -6.63 -5.87 -2.02
C HIS A 26 -6.17 -4.51 -1.48
N LEU A 27 -4.86 -4.28 -1.43
CA LEU A 27 -4.31 -3.03 -0.94
C LEU A 27 -4.69 -1.86 -1.85
N ALA A 28 -4.66 -2.05 -3.17
CA ALA A 28 -5.06 -1.01 -4.11
C ALA A 28 -6.54 -0.65 -3.95
N ALA A 29 -7.40 -1.65 -3.84
CA ALA A 29 -8.82 -1.44 -3.65
C ALA A 29 -9.10 -0.73 -2.31
N ARG A 30 -8.40 -1.14 -1.27
CA ARG A 30 -8.54 -0.54 0.05
C ARG A 30 -8.11 0.93 0.04
N PHE A 31 -7.03 1.25 -0.66
CA PHE A 31 -6.56 2.63 -0.82
C PHE A 31 -7.64 3.50 -1.46
N ASP A 32 -8.28 2.99 -2.51
CA ASP A 32 -9.32 3.74 -3.20
C ASP A 32 -10.62 3.88 -2.39
N ASN A 33 -10.93 2.89 -1.56
CA ASN A 33 -12.21 2.81 -0.85
C ASN A 33 -12.20 3.37 0.57
N CYS A 34 -11.05 3.81 1.07
CA CYS A 34 -10.96 4.30 2.45
C CYS A 34 -11.24 5.79 2.61
N VAL A 35 -11.63 6.49 1.54
CA VAL A 35 -11.79 7.95 1.56
C VAL A 35 -12.82 8.44 2.58
N ASP A 36 -13.84 7.65 2.84
CA ASP A 36 -14.89 8.01 3.79
C ASP A 36 -14.59 7.56 5.23
N GLU A 37 -13.46 6.93 5.45
CA GLU A 37 -13.10 6.45 6.77
C GLU A 37 -12.42 7.54 7.59
N LYS A 38 -12.64 7.48 8.90
CA LYS A 38 -12.15 8.47 9.84
C LYS A 38 -10.63 8.65 9.82
N HIS A 39 -9.89 7.57 9.57
CA HIS A 39 -8.43 7.58 9.55
C HIS A 39 -7.88 7.20 8.17
N ALA A 40 -8.52 7.71 7.10
CA ALA A 40 -8.16 7.38 5.74
C ALA A 40 -6.67 7.61 5.43
N THR A 41 -6.10 8.72 5.88
CA THR A 41 -4.70 9.03 5.62
C THR A 41 -3.76 8.05 6.30
N LEU A 42 -4.09 7.60 7.51
CA LEU A 42 -3.30 6.60 8.21
C LEU A 42 -3.39 5.23 7.53
N ILE A 43 -4.60 4.86 7.09
CA ILE A 43 -4.81 3.62 6.35
C ILE A 43 -4.03 3.62 5.05
N ARG A 44 -4.07 4.72 4.30
CA ARG A 44 -3.32 4.87 3.07
C ARG A 44 -1.81 4.78 3.31
N PHE A 45 -1.33 5.39 4.38
CA PHE A 45 0.08 5.29 4.75
C PHE A 45 0.47 3.84 5.03
N ASP A 46 -0.35 3.11 5.78
CA ASP A 46 -0.09 1.70 6.09
C ASP A 46 -0.07 0.85 4.82
N ILE A 47 -0.92 1.15 3.84
CA ILE A 47 -0.94 0.46 2.55
C ILE A 47 0.36 0.69 1.80
N ILE A 48 0.80 1.94 1.71
CA ILE A 48 2.05 2.30 1.01
C ILE A 48 3.25 1.65 1.70
N GLN A 49 3.27 1.65 3.03
CA GLN A 49 4.33 0.99 3.79
C GLN A 49 4.34 -0.53 3.55
N GLY A 50 3.15 -1.14 3.51
CA GLY A 50 3.02 -2.57 3.24
C GLY A 50 3.52 -2.92 1.84
N LEU A 51 3.20 -2.12 0.84
CA LEU A 51 3.70 -2.31 -0.51
C LEU A 51 5.23 -2.21 -0.56
N ARG A 52 5.81 -1.26 0.15
CA ARG A 52 7.26 -1.12 0.24
C ARG A 52 7.90 -2.34 0.88
N ASN A 53 7.32 -2.82 1.99
CA ASN A 53 7.82 -4.01 2.68
C ASN A 53 7.80 -5.23 1.74
N LEU A 54 6.72 -5.40 0.99
CA LEU A 54 6.59 -6.49 0.04
C LEU A 54 7.60 -6.34 -1.09
N TYR A 55 7.77 -5.12 -1.63
CA TYR A 55 8.74 -4.83 -2.68
C TYR A 55 10.16 -5.18 -2.23
N ASP A 56 10.54 -4.81 -1.00
CA ASP A 56 11.88 -5.08 -0.48
C ASP A 56 12.17 -6.58 -0.42
N LYS A 57 11.15 -7.41 -0.29
CA LYS A 57 11.33 -8.86 -0.22
C LYS A 57 11.31 -9.53 -1.61
N VAL A 58 10.40 -9.12 -2.48
CA VAL A 58 10.23 -9.77 -3.79
C VAL A 58 10.83 -8.98 -4.95
N GLN A 59 11.09 -7.70 -4.78
CA GLN A 59 11.70 -6.79 -5.76
C GLN A 59 10.98 -6.80 -7.12
N ASP A 60 9.64 -6.80 -7.08
CA ASP A 60 8.81 -6.78 -8.27
C ASP A 60 8.49 -5.33 -8.64
N GLU A 61 8.95 -4.89 -9.81
CA GLU A 61 8.74 -3.51 -10.27
C GLU A 61 7.27 -3.17 -10.42
N ALA A 62 6.40 -4.14 -10.64
CA ALA A 62 4.96 -3.90 -10.70
C ALA A 62 4.42 -3.35 -9.38
N ILE A 63 4.97 -3.79 -8.25
CA ILE A 63 4.60 -3.28 -6.94
C ILE A 63 5.00 -1.82 -6.80
N LYS A 64 6.20 -1.49 -7.24
CA LYS A 64 6.72 -0.12 -7.20
C LYS A 64 5.84 0.80 -8.06
N GLN A 65 5.52 0.37 -9.27
CA GLN A 65 4.68 1.15 -10.17
C GLN A 65 3.29 1.37 -9.58
N LEU A 66 2.71 0.34 -9.01
CA LEU A 66 1.40 0.44 -8.35
C LEU A 66 1.45 1.45 -7.20
N ALA A 67 2.50 1.39 -6.38
CA ALA A 67 2.64 2.31 -5.25
C ALA A 67 2.70 3.75 -5.71
N PHE A 68 3.47 4.05 -6.76
CA PHE A 68 3.53 5.40 -7.29
C PHE A 68 2.20 5.84 -7.88
N ASP A 69 1.48 4.95 -8.56
CA ASP A 69 0.14 5.25 -9.07
C ASP A 69 -0.82 5.61 -7.94
N LEU A 70 -0.76 4.88 -6.83
CA LEU A 70 -1.59 5.17 -5.67
C LEU A 70 -1.22 6.49 -5.02
N ILE A 71 0.08 6.79 -4.92
CA ILE A 71 0.55 8.06 -4.36
C ILE A 71 0.01 9.24 -5.16
N GLU A 72 -0.01 9.12 -6.49
CA GLU A 72 -0.54 10.17 -7.36
C GLU A 72 -2.03 10.42 -7.15
N LYS A 73 -2.77 9.42 -6.67
CA LYS A 73 -4.21 9.56 -6.38
C LYS A 73 -4.48 10.38 -5.11
N GLU A 74 -3.49 10.55 -4.24
CA GLU A 74 -3.67 11.35 -3.04
C GLU A 74 -3.76 12.82 -3.40
N GLU A 75 -4.84 13.47 -2.99
CA GLU A 75 -5.12 14.87 -3.32
C GLU A 75 -4.34 15.85 -2.45
N ASP A 76 -3.94 15.44 -1.24
CA ASP A 76 -3.25 16.31 -0.30
C ASP A 76 -1.73 16.22 -0.54
N PRO A 77 -1.08 17.32 -0.99
CA PRO A 77 0.37 17.31 -1.24
C PRO A 77 1.20 16.94 -0.02
N LYS A 78 0.75 17.28 1.17
CA LYS A 78 1.42 16.95 2.42
C LYS A 78 1.55 15.43 2.60
N TYR A 79 0.44 14.72 2.42
CA TYR A 79 0.42 13.27 2.55
C TYR A 79 1.09 12.59 1.36
N GLN A 80 0.96 13.17 0.18
CA GLN A 80 1.64 12.66 -1.01
C GLN A 80 3.15 12.60 -0.78
N LYS A 81 3.72 13.64 -0.18
CA LYS A 81 5.13 13.66 0.18
C LYS A 81 5.50 12.60 1.21
N LYS A 82 4.64 12.38 2.19
CA LYS A 82 4.86 11.33 3.20
C LYS A 82 4.91 9.95 2.57
N TYR A 83 3.98 9.66 1.65
CA TYR A 83 3.94 8.38 0.97
C TYR A 83 5.15 8.19 0.07
N ALA A 84 5.53 9.22 -0.66
CA ALA A 84 6.71 9.17 -1.52
C ALA A 84 7.99 8.94 -0.74
N ALA A 85 8.09 9.46 0.49
CA ALA A 85 9.25 9.27 1.34
C ALA A 85 9.47 7.80 1.70
N VAL A 86 8.41 7.01 1.79
CA VAL A 86 8.49 5.57 2.05
C VAL A 86 9.24 4.86 0.91
N TRP A 87 9.18 5.42 -0.30
CA TRP A 87 9.71 4.80 -1.51
C TRP A 87 11.04 5.41 -1.99
N LYS A 88 11.65 6.24 -1.20
CA LYS A 88 12.95 6.82 -1.55
C LYS A 88 14.12 5.86 -1.33
#